data_5c17339a7a73d20f9bafac878c4286ac
#
_entry.id   5c17339a7a73d20f9bafac878c4286ac
#
_cell.length_a   1.000
_cell.length_b   1.000
_cell.length_c   1.000
_cell.angle_alpha   90.00
_cell.angle_beta   90.00
_cell.angle_gamma   90.00
#
_symmetry.space_group_name_H-M   'P 1'
#
loop_
_entity.id
_entity.type
_entity.pdbx_description
1 polymer ?
#
loop_
_entity_poly.entity_id
_entity_poly.type
_entity_poly.pdbx_seq_one_letter_code
_entity_poly.pdbx_strand_id
1 'polypeptide(L)'
;MKRIKNIGIVVMLLASLNVFSQERNWKTETAKDGKTVVKYELVKEDEGTHFYYVAQTTANISLEALDAYFSNTANHKNFLERTPVTQEIEKVSENAWLAYYYFDAPWPMADSDIVIKINRVKQEDKLVFTAIAAANDYKKEDVKRMTDYKVVYEFEKVDNTSTKITYNADYVPVGSVPNFLAKTWFPEGPAKIVNNIGSRK
;
A
#
# COMPACT_ATOMS: atom_id res chain seq x y z
N MET A 1 11.15 32.03 54.03
CA MET A 1 10.29 31.87 52.84
C MET A 1 10.99 31.02 51.80
N LYS A 2 10.66 29.72 51.70
CA LYS A 2 11.21 28.79 50.71
C LYS A 2 10.29 28.76 49.51
N ARG A 3 10.78 29.14 48.31
CA ARG A 3 10.07 29.01 47.04
C ARG A 3 10.23 27.58 46.55
N ILE A 4 9.13 26.85 46.47
CA ILE A 4 9.02 25.55 45.84
C ILE A 4 8.90 25.80 44.33
N LYS A 5 9.88 25.31 43.54
CA LYS A 5 9.80 25.27 42.08
C LYS A 5 9.01 24.02 41.68
N ASN A 6 7.84 24.22 41.10
CA ASN A 6 7.09 23.16 40.46
C ASN A 6 7.80 22.73 39.16
N ILE A 7 8.38 21.53 39.16
CA ILE A 7 8.88 20.85 37.97
C ILE A 7 7.68 20.11 37.40
N GLY A 8 7.11 20.65 36.34
CA GLY A 8 6.10 19.94 35.54
C GLY A 8 6.75 18.80 34.76
N ILE A 9 6.42 17.58 35.14
CA ILE A 9 6.78 16.39 34.37
C ILE A 9 5.82 16.31 33.18
N VAL A 10 6.32 16.64 31.98
CA VAL A 10 5.63 16.34 30.71
C VAL A 10 5.82 14.87 30.42
N VAL A 11 4.83 14.06 30.74
CA VAL A 11 4.76 12.66 30.30
C VAL A 11 4.40 12.67 28.83
N MET A 12 5.40 12.54 27.96
CA MET A 12 5.23 12.33 26.54
C MET A 12 4.72 10.89 26.34
N LEU A 13 3.41 10.73 26.12
CA LEU A 13 2.81 9.47 25.70
C LEU A 13 3.33 9.15 24.29
N LEU A 14 4.39 8.34 24.22
CA LEU A 14 4.77 7.62 23.00
C LEU A 14 3.70 6.54 22.77
N ALA A 15 2.66 6.89 22.03
CA ALA A 15 1.75 5.93 21.44
C ALA A 15 2.56 5.14 20.38
N SER A 16 3.18 4.04 20.82
CA SER A 16 3.72 3.05 19.93
C SER A 16 2.56 2.50 19.09
N LEU A 17 2.58 2.81 17.80
CA LEU A 17 1.74 2.19 16.79
C LEU A 17 2.13 0.71 16.67
N ASN A 18 1.64 -0.10 17.61
CA ASN A 18 1.58 -1.55 17.47
C ASN A 18 0.45 -1.89 16.50
N VAL A 19 0.65 -1.57 15.22
CA VAL A 19 -0.23 -2.03 14.15
C VAL A 19 0.43 -3.29 13.58
N PHE A 20 -0.24 -4.43 13.77
CA PHE A 20 0.13 -5.78 13.33
C PHE A 20 0.95 -6.64 14.30
N SER A 21 0.43 -6.86 15.50
CA SER A 21 0.87 -7.95 16.36
C SER A 21 -0.10 -9.15 16.34
N GLN A 22 -0.50 -9.58 15.15
CA GLN A 22 -1.02 -10.94 14.99
C GLN A 22 0.15 -11.80 14.51
N GLU A 23 0.50 -12.88 15.23
CA GLU A 23 1.48 -13.85 14.77
C GLU A 23 0.96 -14.47 13.47
N ARG A 24 1.54 -14.05 12.34
CA ARG A 24 1.21 -14.54 11.00
C ARG A 24 2.21 -15.59 10.57
N ASN A 25 1.73 -16.62 9.88
CA ASN A 25 2.58 -17.63 9.27
C ASN A 25 3.19 -17.14 7.95
N TRP A 26 4.11 -16.19 8.05
CA TRP A 26 4.75 -15.59 6.89
C TRP A 26 5.58 -16.58 6.08
N LYS A 27 5.26 -16.76 4.80
CA LYS A 27 6.16 -17.32 3.81
C LYS A 27 7.04 -16.19 3.28
N THR A 28 8.36 -16.40 3.23
CA THR A 28 9.32 -15.40 2.73
C THR A 28 10.04 -15.95 1.51
N GLU A 29 10.02 -15.20 0.42
CA GLU A 29 10.69 -15.55 -0.83
C GLU A 29 11.41 -14.33 -1.42
N THR A 30 12.50 -14.59 -2.15
CA THR A 30 13.18 -13.58 -2.96
C THR A 30 12.69 -13.73 -4.40
N ALA A 31 12.29 -12.62 -5.02
CA ALA A 31 11.86 -12.61 -6.41
C ALA A 31 13.03 -12.89 -7.38
N LYS A 32 12.70 -13.18 -8.63
CA LYS A 32 13.69 -13.52 -9.68
C LYS A 32 14.72 -12.44 -9.97
N ASP A 33 14.43 -11.19 -9.59
CA ASP A 33 15.39 -10.08 -9.70
C ASP A 33 16.57 -10.19 -8.70
N GLY A 34 16.52 -11.15 -7.78
CA GLY A 34 17.57 -11.45 -6.79
C GLY A 34 17.70 -10.41 -5.66
N LYS A 35 16.86 -9.37 -5.63
CA LYS A 35 16.93 -8.26 -4.65
C LYS A 35 15.64 -7.96 -3.92
N THR A 36 14.48 -8.20 -4.54
CA THR A 36 13.18 -7.92 -3.92
C THR A 36 12.77 -9.06 -3.02
N VAL A 37 12.54 -8.77 -1.76
CA VAL A 37 12.05 -9.74 -0.77
C VAL A 37 10.55 -9.57 -0.59
N VAL A 38 9.82 -10.67 -0.65
CA VAL A 38 8.37 -10.71 -0.45
C VAL A 38 8.04 -11.65 0.70
N LYS A 39 7.28 -11.14 1.67
CA LYS A 39 6.66 -11.94 2.73
C LYS A 39 5.17 -11.97 2.48
N TYR A 40 4.53 -13.13 2.60
CA TYR A 40 3.09 -13.22 2.39
C TYR A 40 2.44 -14.33 3.19
N GLU A 41 1.16 -14.16 3.47
CA GLU A 41 0.23 -15.15 3.99
C GLU A 41 -1.11 -14.99 3.26
N LEU A 42 -1.72 -16.12 2.90
CA LEU A 42 -3.04 -16.19 2.30
C LEU A 42 -3.95 -16.92 3.27
N VAL A 43 -4.94 -16.22 3.81
CA VAL A 43 -5.91 -16.78 4.76
C VAL A 43 -7.24 -16.98 4.04
N LYS A 44 -7.76 -18.20 4.08
CA LYS A 44 -9.12 -18.48 3.58
C LYS A 44 -10.12 -18.06 4.63
N GLU A 45 -11.05 -17.23 4.23
CA GLU A 45 -12.18 -16.77 5.02
C GLU A 45 -13.49 -17.08 4.30
N ASP A 46 -14.63 -16.90 4.99
CA ASP A 46 -15.96 -17.19 4.42
C ASP A 46 -16.26 -16.34 3.18
N GLU A 47 -15.78 -15.09 3.17
CA GLU A 47 -16.02 -14.12 2.11
C GLU A 47 -14.98 -14.14 0.98
N GLY A 48 -13.91 -14.94 1.13
CA GLY A 48 -12.86 -15.03 0.12
C GLY A 48 -11.48 -15.42 0.67
N THR A 49 -10.45 -15.08 -0.06
CA THR A 49 -9.06 -15.24 0.39
C THR A 49 -8.49 -13.89 0.77
N HIS A 50 -8.11 -13.73 2.02
CA HIS A 50 -7.45 -12.53 2.51
C HIS A 50 -5.97 -12.57 2.15
N PHE A 51 -5.47 -11.52 1.52
CA PHE A 51 -4.10 -11.35 1.08
C PHE A 51 -3.35 -10.43 2.03
N TYR A 52 -2.37 -10.99 2.72
CA TYR A 52 -1.43 -10.24 3.53
C TYR A 52 -0.05 -10.37 2.91
N TYR A 53 0.58 -9.27 2.54
CA TYR A 53 1.95 -9.35 2.04
C TYR A 53 2.72 -8.05 2.22
N VAL A 54 4.04 -8.22 2.27
CA VAL A 54 5.02 -7.14 2.31
C VAL A 54 6.03 -7.40 1.21
N ALA A 55 6.18 -6.44 0.29
CA ALA A 55 7.25 -6.46 -0.71
C ALA A 55 8.23 -5.32 -0.42
N GLN A 56 9.53 -5.62 -0.50
CA GLN A 56 10.58 -4.66 -0.18
C GLN A 56 11.71 -4.72 -1.20
N THR A 57 12.13 -3.55 -1.67
CA THR A 57 13.28 -3.39 -2.57
C THR A 57 13.99 -2.07 -2.30
N THR A 58 15.19 -1.89 -2.87
CA THR A 58 15.86 -0.59 -2.93
C THR A 58 16.01 -0.18 -4.38
N ALA A 59 15.68 1.07 -4.70
CA ALA A 59 15.72 1.62 -6.04
C ALA A 59 16.60 2.88 -6.10
N ASN A 60 17.23 3.10 -7.25
CA ASN A 60 18.04 4.30 -7.52
C ASN A 60 17.13 5.47 -7.92
N ILE A 61 16.45 6.02 -6.95
CA ILE A 61 15.51 7.13 -7.09
C ILE A 61 15.49 7.93 -5.79
N SER A 62 15.50 9.26 -5.86
CA SER A 62 15.42 10.10 -4.68
C SER A 62 14.02 10.08 -4.05
N LEU A 63 13.94 10.37 -2.77
CA LEU A 63 12.67 10.43 -2.04
C LEU A 63 11.74 11.51 -2.62
N GLU A 64 12.29 12.65 -3.05
CA GLU A 64 11.53 13.75 -3.66
C GLU A 64 10.93 13.35 -5.01
N ALA A 65 11.68 12.60 -5.81
CA ALA A 65 11.19 12.11 -7.10
C ALA A 65 10.07 11.07 -6.92
N LEU A 66 10.15 10.22 -5.90
CA LEU A 66 9.09 9.30 -5.52
C LEU A 66 7.86 10.03 -5.00
N ASP A 67 8.06 11.06 -4.17
CA ASP A 67 6.97 11.89 -3.66
C ASP A 67 6.16 12.53 -4.81
N ALA A 68 6.84 13.17 -5.74
CA ALA A 68 6.21 13.78 -6.91
C ALA A 68 5.50 12.74 -7.82
N TYR A 69 6.13 11.59 -8.04
CA TYR A 69 5.58 10.53 -8.88
C TYR A 69 4.33 9.89 -8.25
N PHE A 70 4.42 9.53 -6.97
CA PHE A 70 3.35 8.82 -6.27
C PHE A 70 2.17 9.73 -5.90
N SER A 71 2.40 11.01 -5.65
CA SER A 71 1.32 11.98 -5.37
C SER A 71 0.41 12.25 -6.57
N ASN A 72 0.82 11.88 -7.79
CA ASN A 72 -0.02 11.92 -8.97
C ASN A 72 -0.73 10.58 -9.16
N THR A 73 -1.99 10.49 -8.75
CA THR A 73 -2.81 9.27 -8.83
C THR A 73 -2.85 8.65 -10.23
N ALA A 74 -2.78 9.46 -11.29
CA ALA A 74 -2.76 8.95 -12.66
C ALA A 74 -1.55 8.05 -12.99
N ASN A 75 -0.47 8.15 -12.21
CA ASN A 75 0.70 7.29 -12.36
C ASN A 75 0.51 5.89 -11.74
N HIS A 76 -0.48 5.72 -10.86
CA HIS A 76 -0.64 4.46 -10.13
C HIS A 76 -0.93 3.26 -11.05
N LYS A 77 -1.61 3.48 -12.18
CA LYS A 77 -1.82 2.46 -13.22
C LYS A 77 -0.51 1.90 -13.82
N ASN A 78 0.58 2.63 -13.70
CA ASN A 78 1.86 2.21 -14.27
C ASN A 78 2.57 1.17 -13.40
N PHE A 79 2.28 1.12 -12.10
CA PHE A 79 2.88 0.15 -11.20
C PHE A 79 1.90 -0.89 -10.65
N LEU A 80 0.59 -0.60 -10.67
CA LEU A 80 -0.44 -1.57 -10.33
C LEU A 80 -0.83 -2.37 -11.57
N GLU A 81 -0.62 -3.69 -11.50
CA GLU A 81 -1.01 -4.56 -12.60
C GLU A 81 -2.53 -4.58 -12.79
N ARG A 82 -2.97 -4.69 -14.04
CA ARG A 82 -4.39 -4.80 -14.41
C ARG A 82 -5.28 -3.72 -13.78
N THR A 83 -4.73 -2.52 -13.65
CA THR A 83 -5.42 -1.37 -13.10
C THR A 83 -5.42 -0.24 -14.14
N PRO A 84 -6.19 -0.39 -15.25
CA PRO A 84 -6.14 0.54 -16.38
C PRO A 84 -6.64 1.94 -16.03
N VAL A 85 -7.46 2.06 -14.98
CA VAL A 85 -7.99 3.35 -14.52
C VAL A 85 -7.55 3.61 -13.09
N THR A 86 -6.81 4.70 -12.91
CA THR A 86 -6.49 5.29 -11.61
C THR A 86 -6.67 6.80 -11.72
N GLN A 87 -7.53 7.38 -10.92
CA GLN A 87 -7.79 8.82 -10.96
C GLN A 87 -8.11 9.38 -9.59
N GLU A 88 -7.65 10.60 -9.33
CA GLU A 88 -8.13 11.39 -8.20
C GLU A 88 -9.58 11.85 -8.50
N ILE A 89 -10.48 11.65 -7.54
CA ILE A 89 -11.88 12.05 -7.68
C ILE A 89 -12.25 13.20 -6.75
N GLU A 90 -11.50 13.39 -5.67
CA GLU A 90 -11.72 14.47 -4.70
C GLU A 90 -10.44 14.80 -3.95
N LYS A 91 -10.08 16.08 -3.86
CA LYS A 91 -9.00 16.55 -3.00
C LYS A 91 -9.57 16.94 -1.63
N VAL A 92 -9.25 16.17 -0.59
CA VAL A 92 -9.71 16.40 0.79
C VAL A 92 -8.84 17.45 1.50
N SER A 93 -7.52 17.38 1.29
CA SER A 93 -6.54 18.35 1.81
C SER A 93 -5.26 18.29 0.98
N GLU A 94 -4.22 19.05 1.34
CA GLU A 94 -2.90 18.96 0.70
C GLU A 94 -2.28 17.55 0.81
N ASN A 95 -2.56 16.85 1.91
CA ASN A 95 -2.00 15.54 2.22
C ASN A 95 -3.04 14.41 2.25
N ALA A 96 -4.24 14.64 1.71
CA ALA A 96 -5.28 13.61 1.66
C ALA A 96 -6.21 13.81 0.47
N TRP A 97 -6.53 12.73 -0.24
CA TRP A 97 -7.46 12.74 -1.38
C TRP A 97 -8.19 11.41 -1.51
N LEU A 98 -9.30 11.41 -2.24
CA LEU A 98 -10.00 10.22 -2.68
C LEU A 98 -9.55 9.86 -4.10
N ALA A 99 -9.30 8.59 -4.32
CA ALA A 99 -8.93 8.04 -5.62
C ALA A 99 -9.85 6.87 -5.98
N TYR A 100 -10.13 6.74 -7.27
CA TYR A 100 -10.86 5.62 -7.86
C TYR A 100 -9.92 4.75 -8.66
N TYR A 101 -9.98 3.43 -8.44
CA TYR A 101 -9.27 2.42 -9.23
C TYR A 101 -10.26 1.41 -9.81
N TYR A 102 -10.01 1.01 -11.05
CA TYR A 102 -10.70 -0.09 -11.71
C TYR A 102 -9.70 -1.22 -11.96
N PHE A 103 -10.06 -2.44 -11.60
CA PHE A 103 -9.26 -3.65 -11.76
C PHE A 103 -9.86 -4.53 -12.85
N ASP A 104 -9.09 -4.74 -13.93
CA ASP A 104 -9.37 -5.68 -15.01
C ASP A 104 -8.84 -7.06 -14.60
N ALA A 105 -9.70 -7.85 -13.96
CA ALA A 105 -9.29 -9.14 -13.40
C ALA A 105 -9.05 -10.20 -14.48
N PRO A 106 -8.08 -11.13 -14.30
CA PRO A 106 -7.92 -12.24 -15.22
C PRO A 106 -9.07 -13.25 -15.07
N TRP A 107 -9.57 -13.76 -16.19
CA TRP A 107 -10.54 -14.85 -16.14
C TRP A 107 -10.04 -16.01 -15.27
N PRO A 108 -10.84 -16.67 -14.41
CA PRO A 108 -12.30 -16.55 -14.27
C PRO A 108 -12.77 -15.53 -13.21
N MET A 109 -11.92 -14.61 -12.75
CA MET A 109 -12.28 -13.59 -11.81
C MET A 109 -13.10 -12.49 -12.49
N ALA A 110 -13.99 -11.86 -11.73
CA ALA A 110 -14.75 -10.70 -12.23
C ALA A 110 -13.96 -9.40 -11.99
N ASP A 111 -14.15 -8.45 -12.89
CA ASP A 111 -13.67 -7.09 -12.71
C ASP A 111 -14.23 -6.48 -11.43
N SER A 112 -13.49 -5.57 -10.87
CA SER A 112 -13.87 -4.88 -9.64
C SER A 112 -13.36 -3.45 -9.63
N ASP A 113 -13.86 -2.67 -8.69
CA ASP A 113 -13.38 -1.33 -8.47
C ASP A 113 -13.17 -1.04 -6.97
N ILE A 114 -12.59 0.10 -6.69
CA ILE A 114 -12.47 0.63 -5.34
C ILE A 114 -12.43 2.15 -5.35
N VAL A 115 -13.02 2.76 -4.34
CA VAL A 115 -12.67 4.11 -3.91
C VAL A 115 -11.81 4.00 -2.65
N ILE A 116 -10.66 4.64 -2.67
CA ILE A 116 -9.74 4.68 -1.55
C ILE A 116 -9.51 6.11 -1.08
N LYS A 117 -9.34 6.29 0.22
CA LYS A 117 -8.76 7.49 0.79
C LYS A 117 -7.26 7.30 0.93
N ILE A 118 -6.50 8.17 0.27
CA ILE A 118 -5.04 8.20 0.39
C ILE A 118 -4.68 9.33 1.36
N ASN A 119 -3.86 9.00 2.36
CA ASN A 119 -3.25 9.97 3.27
C ASN A 119 -1.73 9.91 3.11
N ARG A 120 -1.10 11.07 2.99
CA ARG A 120 0.34 11.26 2.86
C ARG A 120 0.91 11.83 4.15
N VAL A 121 1.97 11.23 4.65
CA VAL A 121 2.79 11.74 5.76
C VAL A 121 4.22 11.88 5.28
N LYS A 122 4.77 13.09 5.35
CA LYS A 122 6.14 13.39 4.94
C LYS A 122 6.97 13.78 6.16
N GLN A 123 8.12 13.13 6.30
CA GLN A 123 9.18 13.43 7.25
C GLN A 123 10.46 13.70 6.47
N GLU A 124 11.56 14.08 7.15
CA GLU A 124 12.83 14.42 6.49
C GLU A 124 13.35 13.28 5.60
N ASP A 125 13.44 12.07 6.15
CA ASP A 125 14.00 10.89 5.46
C ASP A 125 12.96 9.78 5.19
N LYS A 126 11.67 10.06 5.41
CA LYS A 126 10.60 9.08 5.24
C LYS A 126 9.34 9.71 4.68
N LEU A 127 8.72 8.96 3.77
CA LEU A 127 7.42 9.29 3.18
C LEU A 127 6.50 8.09 3.29
N VAL A 128 5.29 8.30 3.76
CA VAL A 128 4.28 7.23 3.93
C VAL A 128 2.99 7.63 3.25
N PHE A 129 2.47 6.76 2.39
CA PHE A 129 1.12 6.85 1.85
C PHE A 129 0.30 5.69 2.38
N THR A 130 -0.83 5.98 3.00
CA THR A 130 -1.80 4.99 3.46
C THR A 130 -3.05 5.08 2.61
N ALA A 131 -3.40 4.00 1.93
CA ALA A 131 -4.60 3.87 1.11
C ALA A 131 -5.57 2.91 1.78
N ILE A 132 -6.78 3.38 2.10
CA ILE A 132 -7.82 2.59 2.78
C ILE A 132 -9.12 2.72 2.00
N ALA A 133 -9.87 1.61 1.85
CA ALA A 133 -11.20 1.63 1.25
C ALA A 133 -12.08 2.70 1.90
N ALA A 134 -12.76 3.48 1.09
CA ALA A 134 -13.66 4.55 1.52
C ALA A 134 -15.07 4.34 0.95
N ALA A 135 -16.08 4.50 1.80
CA ALA A 135 -17.46 4.51 1.34
C ALA A 135 -17.70 5.73 0.43
N ASN A 136 -18.08 5.49 -0.81
CA ASN A 136 -18.33 6.53 -1.79
C ASN A 136 -19.21 5.98 -2.93
N ASP A 137 -20.08 6.81 -3.48
CA ASP A 137 -21.02 6.39 -4.53
C ASP A 137 -20.51 6.64 -5.97
N TYR A 138 -19.27 7.10 -6.12
CA TYR A 138 -18.65 7.29 -7.43
C TYR A 138 -18.61 5.95 -8.20
N LYS A 139 -19.28 5.87 -9.36
CA LYS A 139 -19.39 4.67 -10.22
C LYS A 139 -19.79 3.38 -9.51
N LYS A 140 -20.57 3.44 -8.43
CA LYS A 140 -20.88 2.31 -7.54
C LYS A 140 -21.54 1.12 -8.22
N GLU A 141 -22.26 1.32 -9.32
CA GLU A 141 -23.07 0.29 -9.99
C GLU A 141 -22.38 -0.32 -11.21
N ASP A 142 -21.17 0.15 -11.56
CA ASP A 142 -20.51 -0.31 -12.79
C ASP A 142 -19.98 -1.73 -12.63
N VAL A 143 -19.33 -2.04 -11.48
CA VAL A 143 -18.78 -3.36 -11.13
C VAL A 143 -18.84 -3.56 -9.62
N LYS A 144 -18.56 -4.79 -9.14
CA LYS A 144 -18.53 -5.07 -7.72
C LYS A 144 -17.38 -4.34 -7.02
N ARG A 145 -17.71 -3.59 -5.96
CA ARG A 145 -16.75 -2.78 -5.21
C ARG A 145 -16.03 -3.56 -4.13
N MET A 146 -14.70 -3.42 -4.09
CA MET A 146 -13.87 -3.90 -2.98
C MET A 146 -14.05 -2.96 -1.77
N THR A 147 -14.29 -3.53 -0.59
CA THR A 147 -14.54 -2.79 0.66
C THR A 147 -13.54 -3.09 1.75
N ASP A 148 -12.85 -4.22 1.67
CA ASP A 148 -11.79 -4.61 2.58
C ASP A 148 -10.44 -4.43 1.88
N TYR A 149 -9.80 -3.29 2.17
CA TYR A 149 -8.55 -2.89 1.54
C TYR A 149 -7.81 -1.88 2.41
N LYS A 150 -6.59 -2.23 2.75
CA LYS A 150 -5.63 -1.33 3.38
C LYS A 150 -4.25 -1.59 2.81
N VAL A 151 -3.65 -0.55 2.26
CA VAL A 151 -2.30 -0.62 1.72
C VAL A 151 -1.47 0.54 2.26
N VAL A 152 -0.22 0.23 2.63
CA VAL A 152 0.74 1.24 3.08
C VAL A 152 1.99 1.16 2.20
N TYR A 153 2.34 2.28 1.59
CA TYR A 153 3.59 2.48 0.87
C TYR A 153 4.52 3.31 1.76
N GLU A 154 5.69 2.76 2.06
CA GLU A 154 6.72 3.44 2.84
C GLU A 154 7.96 3.62 1.98
N PHE A 155 8.44 4.83 1.88
CA PHE A 155 9.66 5.22 1.17
C PHE A 155 10.63 5.78 2.20
N GLU A 156 11.77 5.12 2.37
CA GLU A 156 12.81 5.51 3.32
C GLU A 156 14.09 5.85 2.56
N LYS A 157 14.57 7.07 2.74
CA LYS A 157 15.82 7.54 2.13
C LYS A 157 17.00 6.68 2.61
N VAL A 158 17.72 6.10 1.67
CA VAL A 158 19.00 5.40 1.94
C VAL A 158 20.15 6.39 1.77
N ASP A 159 20.12 7.17 0.70
CA ASP A 159 21.01 8.27 0.39
C ASP A 159 20.30 9.29 -0.53
N ASN A 160 21.04 10.26 -1.09
CA ASN A 160 20.44 11.31 -1.93
C ASN A 160 19.87 10.79 -3.27
N THR A 161 20.23 9.59 -3.69
CA THR A 161 19.88 9.01 -4.99
C THR A 161 19.15 7.68 -4.87
N SER A 162 19.07 7.11 -3.66
CA SER A 162 18.53 5.78 -3.41
C SER A 162 17.48 5.80 -2.32
N THR A 163 16.39 5.07 -2.55
CA THR A 163 15.26 4.93 -1.61
C THR A 163 14.90 3.46 -1.43
N LYS A 164 14.70 3.04 -0.19
CA LYS A 164 14.09 1.77 0.16
C LYS A 164 12.57 1.91 0.02
N ILE A 165 11.97 1.02 -0.74
CA ILE A 165 10.54 0.97 -1.02
C ILE A 165 9.96 -0.24 -0.30
N THR A 166 8.96 -0.01 0.56
CA THR A 166 8.19 -1.06 1.22
C THR A 166 6.72 -0.91 0.88
N TYR A 167 6.09 -1.99 0.43
CA TYR A 167 4.69 -2.08 0.09
C TYR A 167 4.02 -3.10 0.99
N ASN A 168 3.16 -2.64 1.91
CA ASN A 168 2.39 -3.48 2.81
C ASN A 168 0.95 -3.53 2.32
N ALA A 169 0.43 -4.72 2.06
CA ALA A 169 -0.92 -4.93 1.57
C ALA A 169 -1.71 -5.87 2.48
N ASP A 170 -2.95 -5.50 2.71
CA ASP A 170 -3.91 -6.17 3.56
C ASP A 170 -5.28 -5.95 2.91
N TYR A 171 -5.80 -6.96 2.16
CA TYR A 171 -7.07 -6.82 1.46
C TYR A 171 -7.70 -8.14 1.06
N VAL A 172 -9.01 -8.11 0.84
CA VAL A 172 -9.79 -9.21 0.27
C VAL A 172 -10.19 -8.84 -1.17
N PRO A 173 -9.65 -9.53 -2.20
CA PRO A 173 -10.10 -9.35 -3.57
C PRO A 173 -11.59 -9.69 -3.74
N VAL A 174 -12.25 -9.01 -4.66
CA VAL A 174 -13.64 -9.32 -4.99
C VAL A 174 -13.75 -10.71 -5.62
N GLY A 175 -14.61 -11.53 -5.05
CA GLY A 175 -14.87 -12.89 -5.52
C GLY A 175 -13.81 -13.90 -5.07
N SER A 176 -13.94 -15.14 -5.55
CA SER A 176 -13.01 -16.21 -5.19
C SER A 176 -11.78 -16.19 -6.08
N VAL A 177 -10.61 -16.01 -5.48
CA VAL A 177 -9.33 -16.13 -6.17
C VAL A 177 -8.92 -17.59 -6.21
N PRO A 178 -8.81 -18.23 -7.40
CA PRO A 178 -8.35 -19.60 -7.50
C PRO A 178 -6.95 -19.77 -6.88
N ASN A 179 -6.78 -20.80 -6.04
CA ASN A 179 -5.52 -21.02 -5.31
C ASN A 179 -4.29 -21.07 -6.22
N PHE A 180 -4.42 -21.60 -7.44
CA PHE A 180 -3.29 -21.67 -8.38
C PHE A 180 -2.88 -20.27 -8.85
N LEU A 181 -3.84 -19.37 -9.13
CA LEU A 181 -3.54 -17.98 -9.50
C LEU A 181 -2.87 -17.24 -8.33
N ALA A 182 -3.43 -17.35 -7.13
CA ALA A 182 -2.82 -16.75 -5.95
C ALA A 182 -1.38 -17.22 -5.74
N LYS A 183 -1.13 -18.55 -5.80
CA LYS A 183 0.21 -19.12 -5.60
C LYS A 183 1.20 -18.74 -6.70
N THR A 184 0.77 -18.65 -7.96
CA THR A 184 1.67 -18.29 -9.08
C THR A 184 1.97 -16.81 -9.15
N TRP A 185 1.15 -15.98 -8.49
CA TRP A 185 1.38 -14.54 -8.43
C TRP A 185 2.51 -14.14 -7.48
N PHE A 186 2.73 -14.92 -6.40
CA PHE A 186 3.84 -14.70 -5.46
C PHE A 186 5.11 -15.46 -5.86
N PRO A 187 6.31 -14.87 -5.64
CA PRO A 187 6.56 -13.52 -5.14
C PRO A 187 6.56 -12.43 -6.22
N GLU A 188 6.42 -12.79 -7.50
CA GLU A 188 6.70 -11.93 -8.66
C GLU A 188 5.74 -10.74 -8.77
N GLY A 189 4.45 -10.92 -8.49
CA GLY A 189 3.45 -9.85 -8.58
C GLY A 189 3.76 -8.68 -7.64
N PRO A 190 3.90 -8.90 -6.31
CA PRO A 190 4.30 -7.86 -5.39
C PRO A 190 5.67 -7.24 -5.70
N ALA A 191 6.64 -8.06 -6.13
CA ALA A 191 7.96 -7.57 -6.54
C ALA A 191 7.88 -6.61 -7.73
N LYS A 192 7.05 -6.93 -8.71
CA LYS A 192 6.82 -6.08 -9.89
C LYS A 192 6.25 -4.73 -9.50
N ILE A 193 5.33 -4.67 -8.53
CA ILE A 193 4.75 -3.41 -8.04
C ILE A 193 5.87 -2.50 -7.51
N VAL A 194 6.68 -2.95 -6.55
CA VAL A 194 7.72 -2.12 -5.94
C VAL A 194 8.84 -1.76 -6.92
N ASN A 195 9.17 -2.64 -7.87
CA ASN A 195 10.14 -2.37 -8.91
C ASN A 195 9.64 -1.35 -9.95
N ASN A 196 8.35 -1.41 -10.31
CA ASN A 196 7.74 -0.42 -11.20
C ASN A 196 7.66 0.96 -10.54
N ILE A 197 7.33 1.03 -9.24
CA ILE A 197 7.42 2.28 -8.46
C ILE A 197 8.84 2.83 -8.53
N GLY A 198 9.85 2.01 -8.23
CA GLY A 198 11.26 2.43 -8.21
C GLY A 198 11.82 2.84 -9.57
N SER A 199 11.27 2.33 -10.67
CA SER A 199 11.65 2.68 -12.04
C SER A 199 10.78 3.77 -12.66
N ARG A 200 9.71 4.21 -11.99
CA ARG A 200 8.73 5.19 -12.50
C ARG A 200 8.19 4.81 -13.89
N LYS A 201 7.90 3.54 -14.07
CA LYS A 201 7.30 3.05 -15.32
C LYS A 201 5.89 3.52 -15.45
#